data_817642fdd0828dd46381aaac19ac7062
#
_entry.id   817642fdd0828dd46381aaac19ac7062
#
_cell.length_a   1.000
_cell.length_b   1.000
_cell.length_c   1.000
_cell.angle_alpha   90.00
_cell.angle_beta   90.00
_cell.angle_gamma   90.00
#
_symmetry.space_group_name_H-M   'P 1'
#
loop_
_entity.id
_entity.type
_entity.pdbx_description
1 polymer ?
#
loop_
_entity_poly.entity_id
_entity_poly.type
_entity_poly.pdbx_seq_one_letter_code
_entity_poly.pdbx_strand_id
1 'polypeptide(L)'
;MALTQPDLGVLRRAQRGDARAFTTIVRAYERPVFNYVLRLVGDRSLAEDLTQEVFLRVYQGLPRFSARSRFTTWLFQVTKNRVLDELRAIERRPRAVVCLDDIAPLEAVDQPVERAETIDAVWRAVEALTVDLKMALLLRDVVGLSYTEIADSLEITLATVKWRIYKAREEVAAALQRDGVAVPVVARAASTT
;
A
#
# COMPACT_ATOMS: atom_id res chain seq x y z
N MET A 1 10.38 -0.56 6.97
CA MET A 1 11.16 0.69 7.07
C MET A 1 10.19 1.84 6.80
N ALA A 2 9.97 2.75 7.77
CA ALA A 2 8.98 3.83 7.59
C ALA A 2 9.44 4.80 6.50
N LEU A 3 8.50 5.24 5.64
CA LEU A 3 8.78 6.23 4.60
C LEU A 3 9.16 7.58 5.23
N THR A 4 10.31 8.10 4.81
CA THR A 4 10.79 9.42 5.23
C THR A 4 9.96 10.50 4.56
N GLN A 5 9.63 11.59 5.27
CA GLN A 5 8.99 12.76 4.66
C GLN A 5 9.94 13.44 3.67
N PRO A 6 9.43 14.03 2.57
CA PRO A 6 10.27 14.81 1.69
C PRO A 6 10.81 16.04 2.42
N ASP A 7 12.00 16.48 2.04
CA ASP A 7 12.56 17.75 2.52
C ASP A 7 11.58 18.90 2.25
N LEU A 8 11.38 19.76 3.24
CA LEU A 8 10.43 20.88 3.14
C LEU A 8 10.78 21.85 2.01
N GLY A 9 12.07 22.06 1.74
CA GLY A 9 12.52 22.91 0.64
C GLY A 9 12.19 22.29 -0.72
N VAL A 10 12.38 20.97 -0.87
CA VAL A 10 11.99 20.23 -2.07
C VAL A 10 10.47 20.31 -2.27
N LEU A 11 9.70 20.06 -1.21
CA LEU A 11 8.24 20.12 -1.25
C LEU A 11 7.74 21.51 -1.67
N ARG A 12 8.26 22.58 -1.06
CA ARG A 12 7.88 23.96 -1.40
C ARG A 12 8.27 24.35 -2.82
N ARG A 13 9.39 23.89 -3.36
CA ARG A 13 9.76 24.14 -4.76
C ARG A 13 8.83 23.39 -5.71
N ALA A 14 8.53 22.13 -5.43
CA ALA A 14 7.60 21.35 -6.22
C ALA A 14 6.18 21.98 -6.23
N GLN A 15 5.71 22.53 -5.09
CA GLN A 15 4.45 23.27 -5.00
C GLN A 15 4.41 24.51 -5.89
N ARG A 16 5.56 25.13 -6.17
CA ARG A 16 5.70 26.29 -7.07
C ARG A 16 5.93 25.90 -8.53
N GLY A 17 5.83 24.60 -8.87
CA GLY A 17 5.94 24.10 -10.23
C GLY A 17 7.37 23.73 -10.67
N ASP A 18 8.34 23.64 -9.73
CA ASP A 18 9.69 23.14 -10.04
C ASP A 18 9.62 21.66 -10.40
N ALA A 19 9.73 21.34 -11.70
CA ALA A 19 9.69 19.99 -12.23
C ALA A 19 10.82 19.08 -11.67
N ARG A 20 12.02 19.65 -11.41
CA ARG A 20 13.14 18.88 -10.85
C ARG A 20 12.87 18.48 -9.40
N ALA A 21 12.31 19.39 -8.61
CA ALA A 21 11.90 19.10 -7.24
C ALA A 21 10.77 18.05 -7.22
N PHE A 22 9.81 18.13 -8.12
CA PHE A 22 8.76 17.12 -8.24
C PHE A 22 9.33 15.74 -8.65
N THR A 23 10.25 15.69 -9.62
CA THR A 23 10.94 14.45 -9.99
C THR A 23 11.66 13.80 -8.81
N THR A 24 12.25 14.60 -7.92
CA THR A 24 12.87 14.08 -6.67
C THR A 24 11.83 13.41 -5.78
N ILE A 25 10.64 13.98 -5.66
CA ILE A 25 9.52 13.38 -4.92
C ILE A 25 9.07 12.08 -5.58
N VAL A 26 8.87 12.07 -6.91
CA VAL A 26 8.46 10.86 -7.65
C VAL A 26 9.45 9.73 -7.38
N ARG A 27 10.74 9.96 -7.59
CA ARG A 27 11.79 8.94 -7.38
C ARG A 27 11.81 8.35 -5.97
N ALA A 28 11.49 9.16 -4.96
CA ALA A 28 11.46 8.70 -3.57
C ALA A 28 10.24 7.82 -3.24
N TYR A 29 9.11 8.04 -3.93
CA TYR A 29 7.83 7.43 -3.56
C TYR A 29 7.24 6.49 -4.62
N GLU A 30 7.74 6.49 -5.87
CA GLU A 30 7.22 5.68 -6.97
C GLU A 30 7.17 4.19 -6.60
N ARG A 31 8.30 3.63 -6.17
CA ARG A 31 8.38 2.20 -5.79
C ARG A 31 7.45 1.82 -4.62
N PRO A 32 7.42 2.56 -3.50
CA PRO A 32 6.44 2.32 -2.42
C PRO A 32 4.98 2.40 -2.88
N VAL A 33 4.63 3.39 -3.70
CA VAL A 33 3.27 3.55 -4.23
C VAL A 33 2.94 2.39 -5.18
N PHE A 34 3.81 2.07 -6.12
CA PHE A 34 3.65 0.96 -7.05
C PHE A 34 3.45 -0.36 -6.32
N ASN A 35 4.31 -0.68 -5.35
CA ASN A 35 4.18 -1.92 -4.57
C ASN A 35 2.87 -1.99 -3.80
N TYR A 36 2.42 -0.88 -3.23
CA TYR A 36 1.12 -0.81 -2.55
C TYR A 36 -0.04 -1.03 -3.53
N VAL A 37 -0.02 -0.37 -4.68
CA VAL A 37 -1.05 -0.50 -5.72
C VAL A 37 -1.06 -1.93 -6.27
N LEU A 38 0.10 -2.48 -6.65
CA LEU A 38 0.23 -3.83 -7.19
C LEU A 38 -0.40 -4.88 -6.26
N ARG A 39 -0.15 -4.78 -4.95
CA ARG A 39 -0.74 -5.69 -3.96
C ARG A 39 -2.25 -5.52 -3.78
N LEU A 40 -2.80 -4.39 -4.16
CA LEU A 40 -4.25 -4.16 -4.11
C LEU A 40 -4.97 -4.67 -5.36
N VAL A 41 -4.38 -4.43 -6.55
CA VAL A 41 -5.06 -4.75 -7.83
C VAL A 41 -4.67 -6.11 -8.41
N GLY A 42 -3.49 -6.66 -8.07
CA GLY A 42 -3.02 -7.97 -8.52
C GLY A 42 -2.54 -8.02 -9.97
N ASP A 43 -2.60 -6.93 -10.71
CA ASP A 43 -2.21 -6.82 -12.12
C ASP A 43 -1.08 -5.79 -12.26
N ARG A 44 0.06 -6.19 -12.84
CA ARG A 44 1.25 -5.36 -12.95
C ARG A 44 1.03 -4.17 -13.89
N SER A 45 0.43 -4.41 -15.06
CA SER A 45 0.19 -3.37 -16.06
C SER A 45 -0.77 -2.32 -15.50
N LEU A 46 -1.87 -2.77 -14.89
CA LEU A 46 -2.81 -1.88 -14.22
C LEU A 46 -2.15 -1.12 -13.06
N ALA A 47 -1.27 -1.75 -12.31
CA ALA A 47 -0.55 -1.07 -11.23
C ALA A 47 0.41 0.01 -11.72
N GLU A 48 1.08 -0.21 -12.86
CA GLU A 48 1.94 0.78 -13.52
C GLU A 48 1.11 2.00 -13.97
N ASP A 49 -0.01 1.76 -14.65
CA ASP A 49 -0.93 2.82 -15.11
C ASP A 49 -1.49 3.63 -13.93
N LEU A 50 -2.00 2.94 -12.91
CA LEU A 50 -2.54 3.60 -11.71
C LEU A 50 -1.49 4.41 -10.95
N THR A 51 -0.25 3.91 -10.89
CA THR A 51 0.85 4.63 -10.25
C THR A 51 1.15 5.94 -10.99
N GLN A 52 1.19 5.92 -12.32
CA GLN A 52 1.38 7.12 -13.13
C GLN A 52 0.23 8.12 -12.90
N GLU A 53 -1.02 7.65 -12.93
CA GLU A 53 -2.18 8.50 -12.68
C GLU A 53 -2.18 9.10 -11.26
N VAL A 54 -1.74 8.34 -10.24
CA VAL A 54 -1.57 8.84 -8.87
C VAL A 54 -0.60 10.01 -8.87
N PHE A 55 0.58 9.89 -9.50
CA PHE A 55 1.54 10.98 -9.53
C PHE A 55 1.08 12.18 -10.36
N LEU A 56 0.29 11.98 -11.41
CA LEU A 56 -0.36 13.07 -12.13
C LEU A 56 -1.35 13.84 -11.21
N ARG A 57 -2.18 13.12 -10.44
CA ARG A 57 -3.10 13.74 -9.46
C ARG A 57 -2.33 14.43 -8.34
N VAL A 58 -1.23 13.85 -7.88
CA VAL A 58 -0.34 14.46 -6.88
C VAL A 58 0.24 15.77 -7.44
N TYR A 59 0.74 15.78 -8.66
CA TYR A 59 1.28 16.99 -9.30
C TYR A 59 0.24 18.10 -9.38
N GLN A 60 -0.97 17.78 -9.81
CA GLN A 60 -2.09 18.73 -9.93
C GLN A 60 -2.58 19.23 -8.56
N GLY A 61 -2.58 18.37 -7.54
CA GLY A 61 -3.05 18.70 -6.20
C GLY A 61 -2.00 19.39 -5.31
N LEU A 62 -0.72 19.21 -5.63
CA LEU A 62 0.40 19.67 -4.82
C LEU A 62 0.40 21.18 -4.49
N PRO A 63 0.03 22.09 -5.42
CA PRO A 63 -0.07 23.52 -5.13
C PRO A 63 -1.08 23.87 -4.03
N ARG A 64 -2.10 23.01 -3.83
CA ARG A 64 -3.14 23.17 -2.81
C ARG A 64 -2.87 22.35 -1.55
N PHE A 65 -1.85 21.50 -1.57
CA PHE A 65 -1.49 20.69 -0.40
C PHE A 65 -1.09 21.61 0.76
N SER A 66 -1.83 21.52 1.85
CA SER A 66 -1.51 22.25 3.08
C SER A 66 -0.70 21.34 4.02
N ALA A 67 0.35 21.86 4.65
CA ALA A 67 1.18 21.11 5.59
C ALA A 67 0.46 20.77 6.92
N ARG A 68 -0.88 20.73 6.93
CA ARG A 68 -1.69 20.28 8.09
C ARG A 68 -1.58 18.79 8.33
N SER A 69 -1.27 18.02 7.29
CA SER A 69 -0.97 16.58 7.35
C SER A 69 0.41 16.30 6.80
N ARG A 70 0.95 15.12 7.11
CA ARG A 70 2.20 14.69 6.50
C ARG A 70 1.99 14.42 5.01
N PHE A 71 3.01 14.72 4.19
CA PHE A 71 2.94 14.48 2.74
C PHE A 71 2.65 13.01 2.42
N THR A 72 3.27 12.07 3.14
CA THR A 72 3.02 10.63 2.97
C THR A 72 1.56 10.27 3.21
N THR A 73 0.93 10.80 4.25
CA THR A 73 -0.49 10.60 4.56
C THR A 73 -1.38 11.04 3.39
N TRP A 74 -1.14 12.25 2.89
CA TRP A 74 -1.88 12.79 1.74
C TRP A 74 -1.62 12.01 0.46
N LEU A 75 -0.37 11.61 0.18
CA LEU A 75 -0.02 10.80 -0.98
C LEU A 75 -0.80 9.48 -0.97
N PHE A 76 -0.82 8.76 0.16
CA PHE A 76 -1.55 7.49 0.25
C PHE A 76 -3.07 7.66 0.28
N GLN A 77 -3.59 8.82 0.72
CA GLN A 77 -5.00 9.16 0.54
C GLN A 77 -5.35 9.30 -0.95
N VAL A 78 -4.53 10.03 -1.73
CA VAL A 78 -4.71 10.15 -3.20
C VAL A 78 -4.62 8.78 -3.86
N THR A 79 -3.64 7.95 -3.45
CA THR A 79 -3.45 6.59 -3.96
C THR A 79 -4.67 5.71 -3.67
N LYS A 80 -5.13 5.66 -2.42
CA LYS A 80 -6.33 4.92 -2.01
C LYS A 80 -7.53 5.30 -2.87
N ASN A 81 -7.80 6.59 -3.00
CA ASN A 81 -8.97 7.06 -3.73
C ASN A 81 -8.93 6.58 -5.19
N ARG A 82 -7.76 6.70 -5.86
CA ARG A 82 -7.63 6.25 -7.25
C ARG A 82 -7.81 4.73 -7.40
N VAL A 83 -7.20 3.95 -6.51
CA VAL A 83 -7.33 2.49 -6.52
C VAL A 83 -8.78 2.06 -6.28
N LEU A 84 -9.46 2.64 -5.30
CA LEU A 84 -10.87 2.32 -5.03
C LEU A 84 -11.78 2.68 -6.21
N ASP A 85 -11.53 3.81 -6.88
CA ASP A 85 -12.29 4.21 -8.08
C ASP A 85 -12.14 3.13 -9.18
N GLU A 86 -10.91 2.61 -9.39
CA GLU A 86 -10.67 1.57 -10.39
C GLU A 86 -11.30 0.23 -10.00
N LEU A 87 -11.12 -0.22 -8.77
CA LEU A 87 -11.73 -1.48 -8.31
C LEU A 87 -13.25 -1.45 -8.48
N ARG A 88 -13.89 -0.34 -8.13
CA ARG A 88 -15.35 -0.15 -8.38
C ARG A 88 -15.69 -0.12 -9.87
N ALA A 89 -14.79 0.41 -10.72
CA ALA A 89 -15.00 0.39 -12.17
C ALA A 89 -14.90 -1.03 -12.73
N ILE A 90 -13.94 -1.83 -12.26
CA ILE A 90 -13.77 -3.25 -12.63
C ILE A 90 -15.00 -4.06 -12.21
N GLU A 91 -15.49 -3.89 -10.97
CA GLU A 91 -16.69 -4.58 -10.48
C GLU A 91 -17.94 -4.30 -11.33
N ARG A 92 -18.05 -3.10 -11.90
CA ARG A 92 -19.17 -2.68 -12.76
C ARG A 92 -19.04 -3.14 -14.20
N ARG A 93 -17.85 -3.54 -14.66
CA ARG A 93 -17.67 -4.08 -16.02
C ARG A 93 -18.29 -5.47 -16.10
N PRO A 94 -19.08 -5.82 -17.16
CA PRO A 94 -19.50 -7.19 -17.39
C PRO A 94 -18.25 -8.07 -17.40
N ARG A 95 -18.28 -9.18 -16.67
CA ARG A 95 -17.16 -10.10 -16.49
C ARG A 95 -16.72 -10.67 -17.85
N ALA A 96 -15.80 -10.00 -18.54
CA ALA A 96 -14.89 -10.67 -19.44
C ALA A 96 -13.93 -11.46 -18.53
N VAL A 97 -13.77 -12.74 -18.78
CA VAL A 97 -12.86 -13.62 -18.04
C VAL A 97 -11.46 -13.05 -18.22
N VAL A 98 -11.00 -12.27 -17.23
CA VAL A 98 -9.60 -11.83 -17.16
C VAL A 98 -8.87 -12.95 -16.45
N CYS A 99 -8.05 -13.68 -17.19
CA CYS A 99 -7.06 -14.55 -16.59
C CYS A 99 -6.17 -13.70 -15.69
N LEU A 100 -6.11 -14.06 -14.41
CA LEU A 100 -5.12 -13.54 -13.48
C LEU A 100 -3.75 -14.03 -13.97
N ASP A 101 -3.03 -13.16 -14.65
CA ASP A 101 -1.63 -13.42 -14.96
C ASP A 101 -0.83 -13.41 -13.65
N ASP A 102 0.07 -14.39 -13.54
CA ASP A 102 0.90 -14.64 -12.38
C ASP A 102 1.55 -13.34 -11.86
N ILE A 103 1.26 -12.99 -10.61
CA ILE A 103 1.95 -11.90 -9.91
C ILE A 103 3.39 -12.35 -9.74
N ALA A 104 4.29 -11.82 -10.56
CA ALA A 104 5.71 -12.07 -10.39
C ALA A 104 6.14 -11.68 -8.98
N PRO A 105 6.92 -12.54 -8.27
CA PRO A 105 7.45 -12.21 -6.96
C PRO A 105 8.19 -10.87 -7.03
N LEU A 106 8.00 -9.99 -6.04
CA LEU A 106 8.92 -8.86 -5.84
C LEU A 106 10.33 -9.43 -5.84
N GLU A 107 11.21 -8.88 -6.70
CA GLU A 107 12.60 -9.35 -6.88
C GLU A 107 13.17 -9.85 -5.56
N ALA A 108 13.22 -11.16 -5.42
CA ALA A 108 13.83 -11.82 -4.28
C ALA A 108 15.34 -11.72 -4.47
N VAL A 109 15.96 -10.85 -3.68
CA VAL A 109 17.40 -10.96 -3.41
C VAL A 109 17.65 -12.39 -2.93
N ASP A 110 18.66 -13.08 -3.47
CA ASP A 110 19.10 -14.45 -3.16
C ASP A 110 18.69 -14.93 -1.77
N GLN A 111 17.55 -15.61 -1.67
CA GLN A 111 17.06 -16.18 -0.42
C GLN A 111 16.92 -17.70 -0.57
N PRO A 112 17.19 -18.50 0.52
CA PRO A 112 16.97 -19.95 0.48
C PRO A 112 15.54 -20.29 0.05
N VAL A 113 15.37 -21.35 -0.73
CA VAL A 113 14.09 -21.80 -1.34
C VAL A 113 12.95 -21.88 -0.30
N GLU A 114 13.22 -22.43 0.90
CA GLU A 114 12.24 -22.52 2.01
C GLU A 114 11.71 -21.15 2.45
N ARG A 115 12.53 -20.10 2.33
CA ARG A 115 12.14 -18.74 2.69
C ARG A 115 11.31 -18.08 1.60
N ALA A 116 11.55 -18.43 0.35
CA ALA A 116 10.74 -17.97 -0.78
C ALA A 116 9.33 -18.57 -0.71
N GLU A 117 9.19 -19.88 -0.46
CA GLU A 117 7.89 -20.55 -0.28
C GLU A 117 7.06 -19.95 0.86
N THR A 118 7.72 -19.64 2.00
CA THR A 118 7.06 -18.99 3.14
C THR A 118 6.58 -17.58 2.78
N ILE A 119 7.38 -16.80 2.03
CA ILE A 119 7.02 -15.46 1.59
C ILE A 119 5.83 -15.51 0.63
N ASP A 120 5.84 -16.45 -0.31
CA ASP A 120 4.74 -16.63 -1.26
C ASP A 120 3.43 -17.05 -0.56
N ALA A 121 3.51 -17.93 0.44
CA ALA A 121 2.36 -18.29 1.26
C ALA A 121 1.78 -17.08 2.01
N VAL A 122 2.64 -16.23 2.60
CA VAL A 122 2.22 -14.99 3.24
C VAL A 122 1.50 -14.07 2.25
N TRP A 123 2.05 -13.89 1.05
CA TRP A 123 1.41 -13.02 0.06
C TRP A 123 0.09 -13.57 -0.44
N ARG A 124 -0.03 -14.87 -0.71
CA ARG A 124 -1.32 -15.51 -1.03
C ARG A 124 -2.36 -15.27 0.07
N ALA A 125 -1.97 -15.41 1.33
CA ALA A 125 -2.87 -15.12 2.46
C ALA A 125 -3.29 -13.65 2.53
N VAL A 126 -2.39 -12.71 2.22
CA VAL A 126 -2.69 -11.27 2.14
C VAL A 126 -3.62 -10.97 0.96
N GLU A 127 -3.44 -11.63 -0.18
CA GLU A 127 -4.29 -11.46 -1.37
C GLU A 127 -5.73 -11.91 -1.13
N ALA A 128 -5.94 -12.90 -0.28
CA ALA A 128 -7.27 -13.38 0.08
C ALA A 128 -8.04 -12.44 1.01
N LEU A 129 -7.39 -11.44 1.61
CA LEU A 129 -8.06 -10.46 2.47
C LEU A 129 -9.04 -9.57 1.70
N THR A 130 -10.09 -9.12 2.37
CA THR A 130 -10.93 -8.03 1.83
C THR A 130 -10.11 -6.77 1.60
N VAL A 131 -10.49 -5.96 0.61
CA VAL A 131 -9.76 -4.73 0.23
C VAL A 131 -9.49 -3.82 1.42
N ASP A 132 -10.46 -3.67 2.30
CA ASP A 132 -10.38 -2.82 3.50
C ASP A 132 -9.31 -3.28 4.50
N LEU A 133 -9.26 -4.59 4.77
CA LEU A 133 -8.26 -5.20 5.64
C LEU A 133 -6.87 -5.13 5.01
N LYS A 134 -6.80 -5.45 3.71
CA LYS A 134 -5.57 -5.41 2.92
C LYS A 134 -4.96 -4.01 2.91
N MET A 135 -5.75 -2.96 2.63
CA MET A 135 -5.27 -1.57 2.63
C MET A 135 -4.65 -1.19 3.97
N ALA A 136 -5.33 -1.46 5.08
CA ALA A 136 -4.84 -1.09 6.41
C ALA A 136 -3.54 -1.85 6.76
N LEU A 137 -3.49 -3.15 6.45
CA LEU A 137 -2.31 -4.00 6.70
C LEU A 137 -1.12 -3.53 5.88
N LEU A 138 -1.29 -3.30 4.58
CA LEU A 138 -0.22 -2.86 3.68
C LEU A 138 0.33 -1.49 4.06
N LEU A 139 -0.53 -0.53 4.42
CA LEU A 139 -0.09 0.78 4.89
C LEU A 139 0.73 0.67 6.18
N ARG A 140 0.39 -0.26 7.07
CA ARG A 140 1.13 -0.47 8.33
C ARG A 140 2.43 -1.22 8.11
N ASP A 141 2.38 -2.40 7.49
CA ASP A 141 3.47 -3.38 7.53
C ASP A 141 4.42 -3.25 6.33
N VAL A 142 3.95 -2.72 5.18
CA VAL A 142 4.76 -2.51 3.97
C VAL A 142 5.22 -1.06 3.84
N VAL A 143 4.29 -0.11 3.98
CA VAL A 143 4.58 1.33 3.85
C VAL A 143 5.17 1.90 5.14
N GLY A 144 4.78 1.38 6.31
CA GLY A 144 5.31 1.77 7.61
C GLY A 144 4.65 3.01 8.22
N LEU A 145 3.40 3.32 7.83
CA LEU A 145 2.64 4.43 8.42
C LEU A 145 2.24 4.12 9.88
N SER A 146 2.14 5.16 10.71
CA SER A 146 1.56 5.07 12.04
C SER A 146 0.05 4.83 11.97
N TYR A 147 -0.55 4.34 13.04
CA TYR A 147 -2.01 4.13 13.10
C TYR A 147 -2.81 5.43 12.86
N THR A 148 -2.30 6.57 13.34
CA THR A 148 -2.91 7.88 13.10
C THR A 148 -2.82 8.29 11.64
N GLU A 149 -1.65 8.13 11.01
CA GLU A 149 -1.47 8.42 9.58
C GLU A 149 -2.36 7.52 8.70
N ILE A 150 -2.55 6.25 9.09
CA ILE A 150 -3.46 5.33 8.39
C ILE A 150 -4.92 5.78 8.56
N ALA A 151 -5.32 6.21 9.77
CA ALA A 151 -6.65 6.73 10.02
C ALA A 151 -6.96 7.93 9.12
N ASP A 152 -6.03 8.87 9.05
CA ASP A 152 -6.13 10.06 8.19
C ASP A 152 -6.13 9.68 6.69
N SER A 153 -5.23 8.76 6.25
CA SER A 153 -5.15 8.35 4.85
C SER A 153 -6.39 7.58 4.37
N LEU A 154 -6.95 6.73 5.23
CA LEU A 154 -8.14 5.94 4.94
C LEU A 154 -9.45 6.66 5.26
N GLU A 155 -9.39 7.81 5.94
CA GLU A 155 -10.56 8.59 6.40
C GLU A 155 -11.50 7.78 7.31
N ILE A 156 -10.90 7.04 8.24
CA ILE A 156 -11.60 6.21 9.22
C ILE A 156 -11.10 6.49 10.64
N THR A 157 -11.81 5.99 11.64
CA THR A 157 -11.40 6.19 13.04
C THR A 157 -10.15 5.36 13.39
N LEU A 158 -9.36 5.84 14.37
CA LEU A 158 -8.21 5.11 14.90
C LEU A 158 -8.61 3.70 15.43
N ALA A 159 -9.77 3.60 16.04
CA ALA A 159 -10.30 2.32 16.51
C ALA A 159 -10.55 1.34 15.35
N THR A 160 -11.11 1.84 14.24
CA THR A 160 -11.32 1.06 13.02
C THR A 160 -10.00 0.58 12.41
N VAL A 161 -8.97 1.45 12.37
CA VAL A 161 -7.63 1.06 11.89
C VAL A 161 -7.05 -0.08 12.74
N LYS A 162 -7.08 0.07 14.07
CA LYS A 162 -6.57 -0.97 14.99
C LYS A 162 -7.30 -2.30 14.76
N TRP A 163 -8.62 -2.25 14.65
CA TRP A 163 -9.43 -3.43 14.39
C TRP A 163 -9.12 -4.08 13.04
N ARG A 164 -9.03 -3.27 11.94
CA ARG A 164 -8.71 -3.79 10.60
C ARG A 164 -7.35 -4.48 10.58
N ILE A 165 -6.31 -3.88 11.17
CA ILE A 165 -4.97 -4.45 11.20
C ILE A 165 -4.94 -5.73 12.07
N TYR A 166 -5.60 -5.71 13.22
CA TYR A 166 -5.72 -6.91 14.06
C TYR A 166 -6.42 -8.05 13.29
N LYS A 167 -7.58 -7.76 12.70
CA LYS A 167 -8.36 -8.73 11.94
C LYS A 167 -7.61 -9.27 10.72
N ALA A 168 -6.93 -8.40 9.97
CA ALA A 168 -6.10 -8.81 8.84
C ALA A 168 -5.00 -9.78 9.25
N ARG A 169 -4.29 -9.49 10.34
CA ARG A 169 -3.24 -10.37 10.87
C ARG A 169 -3.79 -11.71 11.37
N GLU A 170 -4.95 -11.70 12.00
CA GLU A 170 -5.65 -12.92 12.42
C GLU A 170 -5.99 -13.81 11.23
N GLU A 171 -6.56 -13.25 10.15
CA GLU A 171 -6.93 -13.98 8.94
C GLU A 171 -5.71 -14.52 8.20
N VAL A 172 -4.64 -13.74 8.08
CA VAL A 172 -3.35 -14.19 7.50
C VAL A 172 -2.77 -15.34 8.33
N ALA A 173 -2.72 -15.21 9.65
CA ALA A 173 -2.20 -16.28 10.52
C ALA A 173 -3.02 -17.56 10.40
N ALA A 174 -4.34 -17.46 10.35
CA ALA A 174 -5.23 -18.61 10.16
C ALA A 174 -5.05 -19.27 8.77
N ALA A 175 -4.78 -18.51 7.72
CA ALA A 175 -4.49 -19.02 6.39
C ALA A 175 -3.16 -19.79 6.39
N LEU A 176 -2.09 -19.21 6.93
CA LEU A 176 -0.78 -19.86 7.02
C LEU A 176 -0.81 -21.15 7.84
N GLN A 177 -1.57 -21.19 8.94
CA GLN A 177 -1.75 -22.42 9.74
C GLN A 177 -2.45 -23.52 8.95
N ARG A 178 -3.45 -23.18 8.12
CA ARG A 178 -4.13 -24.16 7.24
C ARG A 178 -3.20 -24.73 6.18
N ASP A 179 -2.28 -23.91 5.68
CA ASP A 179 -1.28 -24.30 4.67
C ASP A 179 -0.06 -25.02 5.29
N GLY A 180 -0.04 -25.26 6.62
CA GLY A 180 1.05 -25.92 7.31
C GLY A 180 2.34 -25.10 7.41
N VAL A 181 2.27 -23.79 7.13
CA VAL A 181 3.41 -22.88 7.19
C VAL A 181 3.60 -22.41 8.63
N ALA A 182 4.80 -22.64 9.20
CA ALA A 182 5.12 -22.15 10.54
C ALA A 182 5.08 -20.62 10.59
N VAL A 183 4.12 -20.07 11.34
CA VAL A 183 3.98 -18.61 11.50
C VAL A 183 5.14 -18.12 12.40
N PRO A 184 6.05 -17.27 11.92
CA PRO A 184 7.01 -16.61 12.81
C PRO A 184 6.24 -15.81 13.86
N VAL A 185 6.58 -15.95 15.14
CA VAL A 185 5.89 -15.33 16.28
C VAL A 185 6.06 -13.79 16.31
N VAL A 186 5.90 -13.11 15.22
CA VAL A 186 5.93 -11.62 15.15
C VAL A 186 4.55 -10.99 15.42
N ALA A 187 3.50 -11.82 15.51
CA ALA A 187 2.13 -11.34 15.66
C ALA A 187 1.71 -11.04 17.11
N ARG A 188 2.54 -11.26 18.12
CA ARG A 188 2.12 -11.17 19.55
C ARG A 188 2.58 -9.94 20.33
N ALA A 189 3.33 -9.03 19.73
CA ALA A 189 3.84 -7.85 20.44
C ALA A 189 3.06 -6.57 20.11
N ALA A 190 1.78 -6.50 20.47
CA ALA A 190 1.05 -5.23 20.55
C ALA A 190 -0.18 -5.34 21.46
N SER A 191 0.00 -5.97 22.64
CA SER A 191 -0.99 -5.89 23.71
C SER A 191 -0.25 -5.48 24.97
N THR A 192 0.24 -4.25 25.05
CA THR A 192 0.48 -3.55 26.33
C THR A 192 0.84 -2.10 26.04
N THR A 193 0.02 -1.22 26.56
CA THR A 193 0.05 0.20 26.79
C THR A 193 -0.63 1.05 25.74
#